data_faa0e0c32feaa47e024a515825f69fdd
#
_entry.id   faa0e0c32feaa47e024a515825f69fdd
#
_cell.length_a   1.000
_cell.length_b   1.000
_cell.length_c   1.000
_cell.angle_alpha   90.00
_cell.angle_beta   90.00
_cell.angle_gamma   90.00
#
_symmetry.space_group_name_H-M   'P 1'
#
loop_
_entity.id
_entity.type
_entity.pdbx_description
1 polymer ?
#
loop_
_entity_poly.entity_id
_entity_poly.type
_entity_poly.pdbx_seq_one_letter_code
_entity_poly.pdbx_strand_id
1 'polypeptide(L)'
;LPLVSKIKPEVGILGQLTVVSLGLFFLAHAILFTLYLPSRYTQHTFRLILAFSAAIALTIIIDSLLHWGESQSNSKVPWKPSIVLSSVAAIAISIIFYPSFLENFPDPNYKVGQEPEIYQFFSQQPKDTLVVSLGREADNIPSFSQRSVLISRELAIPYHLGYYLPLRDRVFATIQAQYSSDPREVQEFITRYGVDFWLVERGAFTVEYINNHRWMQEF
;
A
#
# COMPACT_ATOMS: atom_id res chain seq x y z
N LEU A 1 -27.87 29.10 3.51
CA LEU A 1 -27.53 28.46 2.23
C LEU A 1 -28.63 27.46 1.90
N PRO A 2 -29.49 27.74 0.88
CA PRO A 2 -30.69 26.93 0.59
C PRO A 2 -30.34 25.47 0.16
N LEU A 3 -29.08 25.19 -0.18
CA LEU A 3 -28.64 23.87 -0.63
C LEU A 3 -28.35 22.92 0.51
N VAL A 4 -27.97 23.41 1.68
CA VAL A 4 -27.74 22.55 2.85
C VAL A 4 -29.00 21.81 3.28
N SER A 5 -30.17 22.43 3.06
CA SER A 5 -31.46 21.79 3.33
C SER A 5 -31.84 20.68 2.34
N LYS A 6 -31.15 20.58 1.19
CA LYS A 6 -31.33 19.51 0.19
C LYS A 6 -30.41 18.30 0.45
N ILE A 7 -29.47 18.43 1.38
CA ILE A 7 -28.59 17.29 1.75
C ILE A 7 -29.44 16.28 2.51
N LYS A 8 -29.61 15.11 1.92
CA LYS A 8 -30.39 14.04 2.51
C LYS A 8 -29.72 13.51 3.79
N PRO A 9 -30.51 13.03 4.77
CA PRO A 9 -29.98 12.45 6.01
C PRO A 9 -28.95 11.36 5.80
N GLU A 10 -29.01 10.65 4.66
CA GLU A 10 -28.09 9.58 4.30
C GLU A 10 -26.62 10.05 4.20
N VAL A 11 -26.38 11.34 3.92
CA VAL A 11 -25.03 11.91 3.93
C VAL A 11 -24.42 11.87 5.33
N GLY A 12 -25.23 11.79 6.38
CA GLY A 12 -24.80 11.59 7.77
C GLY A 12 -23.95 10.32 7.99
N ILE A 13 -24.04 9.34 7.07
CA ILE A 13 -23.19 8.14 7.11
C ILE A 13 -21.70 8.48 7.03
N LEU A 14 -21.32 9.55 6.33
CA LEU A 14 -19.92 9.98 6.25
C LEU A 14 -19.38 10.42 7.62
N GLY A 15 -20.22 11.11 8.40
CA GLY A 15 -19.90 11.47 9.78
C GLY A 15 -19.76 10.23 10.69
N GLN A 16 -20.68 9.29 10.55
CA GLN A 16 -20.64 8.03 11.29
C GLN A 16 -19.39 7.23 10.96
N LEU A 17 -19.05 7.09 9.68
CA LEU A 17 -17.82 6.42 9.23
C LEU A 17 -16.56 7.10 9.79
N THR A 18 -16.56 8.43 9.86
CA THR A 18 -15.46 9.20 10.46
C THR A 18 -15.27 8.83 11.93
N VAL A 19 -16.37 8.85 12.71
CA VAL A 19 -16.34 8.53 14.15
C VAL A 19 -15.92 7.09 14.39
N VAL A 20 -16.47 6.14 13.63
CA VAL A 20 -16.11 4.71 13.74
C VAL A 20 -14.64 4.49 13.37
N SER A 21 -14.16 5.11 12.28
CA SER A 21 -12.77 4.99 11.84
C SER A 21 -11.78 5.53 12.88
N LEU A 22 -12.08 6.68 13.49
CA LEU A 22 -11.29 7.23 14.59
C LEU A 22 -11.36 6.36 15.84
N GLY A 23 -12.54 5.87 16.19
CA GLY A 23 -12.73 4.97 17.32
C GLY A 23 -11.89 3.70 17.19
N LEU A 24 -11.93 3.07 16.02
CA LEU A 24 -11.11 1.89 15.72
C LEU A 24 -9.62 2.21 15.72
N PHE A 25 -9.21 3.39 15.21
CA PHE A 25 -7.82 3.83 15.25
C PHE A 25 -7.31 3.93 16.70
N PHE A 26 -8.04 4.60 17.60
CA PHE A 26 -7.63 4.71 19.00
C PHE A 26 -7.71 3.37 19.75
N LEU A 27 -8.75 2.56 19.47
CA LEU A 27 -8.87 1.24 20.06
C LEU A 27 -7.70 0.34 19.64
N ALA A 28 -7.31 0.35 18.36
CA ALA A 28 -6.18 -0.41 17.87
C ALA A 28 -4.85 0.03 18.47
N HIS A 29 -4.70 1.32 18.84
CA HIS A 29 -3.54 1.79 19.61
C HIS A 29 -3.55 1.26 21.06
N ALA A 30 -4.72 1.21 21.70
CA ALA A 30 -4.84 0.75 23.08
C ALA A 30 -4.52 -0.75 23.22
N ILE A 31 -4.81 -1.55 22.20
CA ILE A 31 -4.54 -3.00 22.17
C ILE A 31 -3.56 -3.35 21.06
N LEU A 32 -2.49 -2.54 20.96
CA LEU A 32 -1.43 -2.73 19.98
C LEU A 32 -0.91 -4.18 20.01
N PHE A 33 -0.59 -4.73 18.85
CA PHE A 33 -0.22 -6.13 18.59
C PHE A 33 -1.36 -7.16 18.69
N THR A 34 -2.55 -6.80 19.10
CA THR A 34 -3.71 -7.70 19.11
C THR A 34 -4.65 -7.43 17.95
N LEU A 35 -4.80 -6.17 17.55
CA LEU A 35 -5.49 -5.75 16.34
C LEU A 35 -4.51 -5.36 15.24
N TYR A 36 -5.04 -5.29 14.01
CA TYR A 36 -4.30 -4.85 12.85
C TYR A 36 -3.77 -3.41 13.02
N LEU A 37 -2.77 -3.01 12.21
CA LEU A 37 -2.12 -1.70 12.30
C LEU A 37 -3.14 -0.56 12.41
N PRO A 38 -3.06 0.30 13.44
CA PRO A 38 -4.03 1.37 13.67
C PRO A 38 -4.26 2.28 12.46
N SER A 39 -3.18 2.63 11.74
CA SER A 39 -3.24 3.49 10.56
C SER A 39 -4.15 2.95 9.44
N ARG A 40 -4.38 1.65 9.37
CA ARG A 40 -5.23 1.03 8.34
C ARG A 40 -6.70 1.41 8.50
N TYR A 41 -7.15 1.69 9.71
CA TYR A 41 -8.53 2.10 9.98
C TYR A 41 -8.83 3.54 9.55
N THR A 42 -7.81 4.39 9.40
CA THR A 42 -7.98 5.79 8.98
C THR A 42 -7.50 6.03 7.55
N GLN A 43 -6.40 5.43 7.14
CA GLN A 43 -5.73 5.73 5.87
C GLN A 43 -6.63 5.53 4.64
N HIS A 44 -7.37 4.44 4.56
CA HIS A 44 -8.25 4.14 3.43
C HIS A 44 -9.63 4.78 3.60
N THR A 45 -10.19 4.70 4.82
CA THR A 45 -11.52 5.23 5.12
C THR A 45 -11.58 6.74 4.92
N PHE A 46 -10.59 7.49 5.40
CA PHE A 46 -10.57 8.95 5.22
C PHE A 46 -10.40 9.37 3.76
N ARG A 47 -9.64 8.64 2.97
CA ARG A 47 -9.54 8.92 1.53
C ARG A 47 -10.91 8.82 0.85
N LEU A 48 -11.69 7.78 1.17
CA LEU A 48 -13.03 7.60 0.64
C LEU A 48 -13.99 8.68 1.15
N ILE A 49 -13.99 8.96 2.46
CA ILE A 49 -14.82 9.99 3.06
C ILE A 49 -14.54 11.36 2.43
N LEU A 50 -13.25 11.71 2.29
CA LEU A 50 -12.85 12.99 1.68
C LEU A 50 -13.24 13.06 0.20
N ALA A 51 -13.09 11.97 -0.55
CA ALA A 51 -13.47 11.93 -1.96
C ALA A 51 -14.99 12.15 -2.13
N PHE A 52 -15.82 11.44 -1.36
CA PHE A 52 -17.28 11.62 -1.40
C PHE A 52 -17.71 13.01 -0.91
N SER A 53 -17.10 13.50 0.17
CA SER A 53 -17.39 14.83 0.69
C SER A 53 -17.02 15.93 -0.31
N ALA A 54 -15.88 15.80 -0.97
CA ALA A 54 -15.45 16.71 -2.02
C ALA A 54 -16.39 16.69 -3.23
N ALA A 55 -16.83 15.50 -3.67
CA ALA A 55 -17.79 15.36 -4.75
C ALA A 55 -19.15 16.03 -4.42
N ILE A 56 -19.65 15.83 -3.20
CA ILE A 56 -20.90 16.48 -2.73
C ILE A 56 -20.72 18.00 -2.68
N ALA A 57 -19.62 18.48 -2.09
CA ALA A 57 -19.35 19.93 -2.00
C ALA A 57 -19.24 20.56 -3.39
N LEU A 58 -18.56 19.90 -4.31
CA LEU A 58 -18.40 20.35 -5.70
C LEU A 58 -19.73 20.41 -6.42
N THR A 59 -20.58 19.40 -6.27
CA THR A 59 -21.93 19.37 -6.85
C THR A 59 -22.77 20.54 -6.32
N ILE A 60 -22.71 20.82 -5.01
CA ILE A 60 -23.39 21.96 -4.38
C ILE A 60 -22.89 23.29 -4.95
N ILE A 61 -21.58 23.43 -5.14
CA ILE A 61 -20.96 24.65 -5.70
C ILE A 61 -21.44 24.84 -7.15
N ILE A 62 -21.38 23.81 -7.97
CA ILE A 62 -21.82 23.88 -9.37
C ILE A 62 -23.28 24.21 -9.48
N ASP A 63 -24.16 23.55 -8.73
CA ASP A 63 -25.60 23.80 -8.70
C ASP A 63 -25.89 25.25 -8.26
N SER A 64 -25.18 25.75 -7.25
CA SER A 64 -25.29 27.13 -6.78
C SER A 64 -24.88 28.14 -7.85
N LEU A 65 -23.82 27.88 -8.59
CA LEU A 65 -23.34 28.73 -9.68
C LEU A 65 -24.36 28.77 -10.83
N LEU A 66 -24.88 27.60 -11.21
CA LEU A 66 -25.90 27.52 -12.28
C LEU A 66 -27.19 28.28 -11.93
N HIS A 67 -27.72 28.06 -10.72
CA HIS A 67 -28.90 28.81 -10.26
C HIS A 67 -28.66 30.32 -10.15
N TRP A 68 -27.46 30.71 -9.74
CA TRP A 68 -27.12 32.13 -9.74
C TRP A 68 -27.05 32.69 -11.17
N GLY A 69 -26.54 31.95 -12.14
CA GLY A 69 -26.52 32.30 -13.55
C GLY A 69 -27.92 32.45 -14.14
N GLU A 70 -28.82 31.51 -13.86
CA GLU A 70 -30.23 31.57 -14.28
C GLU A 70 -30.95 32.79 -13.72
N SER A 71 -30.79 33.05 -12.43
CA SER A 71 -31.37 34.23 -11.76
C SER A 71 -30.87 35.55 -12.34
N GLN A 72 -29.69 35.58 -12.96
CA GLN A 72 -29.11 36.75 -13.60
C GLN A 72 -29.42 36.85 -15.12
N SER A 73 -30.03 35.81 -15.71
CA SER A 73 -30.33 35.77 -17.15
C SER A 73 -31.27 36.93 -17.59
N ASN A 74 -32.14 37.40 -16.71
CA ASN A 74 -33.02 38.58 -16.94
C ASN A 74 -32.33 39.90 -16.60
N SER A 75 -31.06 39.91 -16.24
CA SER A 75 -30.37 41.16 -15.92
C SER A 75 -29.98 41.91 -17.20
N LYS A 76 -29.96 43.27 -17.11
CA LYS A 76 -29.49 44.14 -18.19
C LYS A 76 -28.02 43.94 -18.59
N VAL A 77 -27.33 42.98 -17.96
CA VAL A 77 -25.89 42.70 -18.16
C VAL A 77 -25.74 41.33 -18.79
N PRO A 78 -25.63 41.20 -20.13
CA PRO A 78 -25.74 39.95 -20.88
C PRO A 78 -24.56 38.99 -20.67
N TRP A 79 -23.44 39.44 -20.12
CA TRP A 79 -22.22 38.63 -19.95
C TRP A 79 -22.18 37.78 -18.67
N LYS A 80 -23.06 38.02 -17.68
CA LYS A 80 -23.10 37.27 -16.41
C LYS A 80 -23.35 35.76 -16.58
N PRO A 81 -24.34 35.30 -17.38
CA PRO A 81 -24.54 33.89 -17.62
C PRO A 81 -23.32 33.18 -18.27
N SER A 82 -22.66 33.91 -19.18
CA SER A 82 -21.48 33.41 -19.85
C SER A 82 -20.28 33.16 -18.87
N ILE A 83 -20.14 34.07 -17.88
CA ILE A 83 -19.09 33.88 -16.86
C ILE A 83 -19.38 32.64 -16.00
N VAL A 84 -20.63 32.45 -15.61
CA VAL A 84 -21.01 31.25 -14.83
C VAL A 84 -20.73 29.98 -15.60
N LEU A 85 -21.17 29.92 -16.86
CA LEU A 85 -20.90 28.74 -17.71
C LEU A 85 -19.43 28.51 -17.91
N SER A 86 -18.65 29.56 -18.16
CA SER A 86 -17.18 29.44 -18.28
C SER A 86 -16.52 28.97 -17.00
N SER A 87 -16.99 29.41 -15.84
CA SER A 87 -16.45 28.97 -14.54
C SER A 87 -16.75 27.50 -14.28
N VAL A 88 -17.97 27.04 -14.56
CA VAL A 88 -18.35 25.62 -14.45
C VAL A 88 -17.52 24.76 -15.42
N ALA A 89 -17.38 25.22 -16.66
CA ALA A 89 -16.54 24.53 -17.64
C ALA A 89 -15.06 24.46 -17.20
N ALA A 90 -14.52 25.56 -16.67
CA ALA A 90 -13.16 25.59 -16.17
C ALA A 90 -12.93 24.61 -14.99
N ILE A 91 -13.90 24.53 -14.06
CA ILE A 91 -13.86 23.54 -12.97
C ILE A 91 -13.90 22.13 -13.53
N ALA A 92 -14.80 21.82 -14.44
CA ALA A 92 -14.91 20.49 -15.05
C ALA A 92 -13.63 20.11 -15.81
N ILE A 93 -13.08 21.00 -16.60
CA ILE A 93 -11.80 20.81 -17.32
C ILE A 93 -10.65 20.57 -16.34
N SER A 94 -10.57 21.37 -15.27
CA SER A 94 -9.53 21.21 -14.25
C SER A 94 -9.58 19.84 -13.57
N ILE A 95 -10.77 19.31 -13.29
CA ILE A 95 -10.95 17.99 -12.68
C ILE A 95 -10.56 16.89 -13.67
N ILE A 96 -11.00 16.99 -14.93
CA ILE A 96 -10.71 15.98 -15.96
C ILE A 96 -9.21 15.90 -16.26
N PHE A 97 -8.54 17.05 -16.37
CA PHE A 97 -7.13 17.12 -16.73
C PHE A 97 -6.19 17.13 -15.55
N TYR A 98 -6.69 17.27 -14.29
CA TYR A 98 -5.85 17.25 -13.09
C TYR A 98 -4.86 16.06 -13.05
N PRO A 99 -5.27 14.81 -13.37
CA PRO A 99 -4.34 13.68 -13.37
C PRO A 99 -3.16 13.86 -14.33
N SER A 100 -3.36 14.56 -15.45
CA SER A 100 -2.31 14.77 -16.45
C SER A 100 -1.21 15.74 -16.03
N PHE A 101 -1.46 16.54 -14.96
CA PHE A 101 -0.46 17.45 -14.40
C PHE A 101 0.36 16.83 -13.28
N LEU A 102 0.03 15.60 -12.86
CA LEU A 102 0.76 14.87 -11.85
C LEU A 102 1.73 13.89 -12.52
N GLU A 103 3.03 14.06 -12.32
CA GLU A 103 4.07 13.26 -12.95
C GLU A 103 3.93 11.75 -12.68
N ASN A 104 3.38 11.39 -11.52
CA ASN A 104 3.25 10.00 -11.09
C ASN A 104 1.79 9.62 -10.76
N PHE A 105 0.82 10.08 -11.55
CA PHE A 105 -0.59 9.72 -11.32
C PHE A 105 -1.12 8.72 -12.37
N PRO A 106 -1.79 7.66 -11.94
CA PRO A 106 -1.87 7.17 -10.55
C PRO A 106 -0.52 6.59 -10.14
N ASP A 107 -0.04 6.91 -8.94
CA ASP A 107 1.10 6.19 -8.36
C ASP A 107 0.57 4.90 -7.70
N PRO A 108 0.62 3.75 -8.37
CA PRO A 108 0.08 2.51 -7.85
C PRO A 108 0.99 1.88 -6.79
N ASN A 109 2.19 2.45 -6.52
CA ASN A 109 3.21 1.84 -5.67
C ASN A 109 3.53 0.38 -6.05
N TYR A 110 3.35 0.02 -7.32
CA TYR A 110 3.72 -1.30 -7.79
C TYR A 110 5.24 -1.45 -7.73
N LYS A 111 5.69 -2.41 -6.96
CA LYS A 111 7.08 -2.86 -7.07
C LYS A 111 7.19 -3.66 -8.36
N VAL A 112 8.00 -3.16 -9.26
CA VAL A 112 8.42 -3.92 -10.44
C VAL A 112 9.58 -4.80 -9.99
N GLY A 113 9.50 -6.09 -10.25
CA GLY A 113 10.62 -6.99 -10.01
C GLY A 113 11.82 -6.57 -10.85
N GLN A 114 13.00 -6.50 -10.23
CA GLN A 114 14.21 -6.00 -10.90
C GLN A 114 15.01 -7.10 -11.59
N GLU A 115 14.74 -8.37 -11.25
CA GLU A 115 15.53 -9.54 -11.69
C GLU A 115 14.66 -10.53 -12.50
N PRO A 116 14.20 -10.15 -13.70
CA PRO A 116 13.28 -10.96 -14.49
C PRO A 116 13.83 -12.36 -14.85
N GLU A 117 15.14 -12.49 -15.00
CA GLU A 117 15.80 -13.78 -15.28
C GLU A 117 15.66 -14.74 -14.11
N ILE A 118 15.81 -14.24 -12.87
CA ILE A 118 15.64 -15.04 -11.64
C ILE A 118 14.18 -15.52 -11.55
N TYR A 119 13.22 -14.63 -11.81
CA TYR A 119 11.81 -15.01 -11.74
C TYR A 119 11.44 -16.02 -12.82
N GLN A 120 11.95 -15.86 -14.03
CA GLN A 120 11.75 -16.82 -15.11
C GLN A 120 12.35 -18.18 -14.74
N PHE A 121 13.56 -18.23 -14.19
CA PHE A 121 14.21 -19.46 -13.74
C PHE A 121 13.34 -20.19 -12.71
N PHE A 122 12.93 -19.50 -11.64
CA PHE A 122 12.11 -20.11 -10.61
C PHE A 122 10.72 -20.50 -11.09
N SER A 123 10.11 -19.76 -12.02
CA SER A 123 8.80 -20.09 -12.57
C SER A 123 8.77 -21.44 -13.29
N GLN A 124 9.91 -21.89 -13.80
CA GLN A 124 10.08 -23.18 -14.49
C GLN A 124 10.32 -24.35 -13.53
N GLN A 125 10.62 -24.08 -12.24
CA GLN A 125 10.84 -25.14 -11.27
C GLN A 125 9.51 -25.79 -10.82
N PRO A 126 9.52 -26.96 -10.18
CA PRO A 126 8.33 -27.57 -9.59
C PRO A 126 7.57 -26.64 -8.68
N LYS A 127 6.23 -26.81 -8.56
CA LYS A 127 5.35 -25.92 -7.78
C LYS A 127 5.67 -25.89 -6.29
N ASP A 128 6.16 -26.97 -5.75
CA ASP A 128 6.52 -27.22 -4.36
C ASP A 128 7.92 -26.71 -4.00
N THR A 129 8.65 -26.15 -4.98
CA THR A 129 9.98 -25.60 -4.76
C THR A 129 9.97 -24.55 -3.65
N LEU A 130 10.90 -24.74 -2.69
CA LEU A 130 11.15 -23.82 -1.58
C LEU A 130 12.51 -23.12 -1.76
N VAL A 131 12.46 -21.80 -1.84
CA VAL A 131 13.64 -20.95 -1.97
C VAL A 131 13.96 -20.27 -0.65
N VAL A 132 15.23 -20.21 -0.27
CA VAL A 132 15.70 -19.41 0.87
C VAL A 132 16.61 -18.30 0.37
N SER A 133 16.46 -17.10 0.94
CA SER A 133 17.34 -15.96 0.69
C SER A 133 17.22 -14.93 1.80
N LEU A 134 18.33 -14.28 2.14
CA LEU A 134 18.35 -13.06 2.96
C LEU A 134 18.24 -11.80 2.11
N GLY A 135 18.34 -11.93 0.80
CA GLY A 135 18.28 -10.83 -0.15
C GLY A 135 16.86 -10.30 -0.38
N ARG A 136 16.78 -9.09 -0.89
CA ARG A 136 15.50 -8.41 -1.16
C ARG A 136 14.61 -9.13 -2.16
N GLU A 137 15.20 -9.85 -3.11
CA GLU A 137 14.45 -10.55 -4.15
C GLU A 137 13.62 -11.73 -3.60
N ALA A 138 13.88 -12.18 -2.37
CA ALA A 138 13.00 -13.13 -1.67
C ALA A 138 11.56 -12.61 -1.57
N ASP A 139 11.37 -11.29 -1.41
CA ASP A 139 10.04 -10.66 -1.32
C ASP A 139 9.25 -10.79 -2.63
N ASN A 140 9.94 -10.87 -3.75
CA ASN A 140 9.38 -10.84 -5.10
C ASN A 140 9.10 -12.23 -5.67
N ILE A 141 9.84 -13.28 -5.26
CA ILE A 141 9.73 -14.64 -5.78
C ILE A 141 8.27 -15.18 -5.71
N PRO A 142 7.53 -15.06 -4.60
CA PRO A 142 6.16 -15.57 -4.54
C PRO A 142 5.24 -14.91 -5.58
N SER A 143 5.40 -13.62 -5.81
CA SER A 143 4.55 -12.84 -6.73
C SER A 143 4.89 -13.08 -8.19
N PHE A 144 6.17 -13.08 -8.55
CA PHE A 144 6.61 -13.13 -9.94
C PHE A 144 6.92 -14.55 -10.44
N SER A 145 7.30 -15.46 -9.55
CA SER A 145 7.63 -16.85 -9.92
C SER A 145 6.62 -17.86 -9.43
N GLN A 146 5.69 -17.48 -8.54
CA GLN A 146 4.71 -18.38 -7.92
C GLN A 146 5.40 -19.57 -7.22
N ARG A 147 6.51 -19.33 -6.54
CA ARG A 147 7.24 -20.32 -5.74
C ARG A 147 7.33 -19.85 -4.28
N SER A 148 7.42 -20.83 -3.38
CA SER A 148 7.49 -20.54 -1.95
C SER A 148 8.86 -20.04 -1.53
N VAL A 149 8.89 -19.13 -0.54
CA VAL A 149 10.11 -18.71 0.13
C VAL A 149 10.05 -19.07 1.60
N LEU A 150 11.18 -19.53 2.17
CA LEU A 150 11.25 -19.89 3.58
C LEU A 150 11.13 -18.67 4.49
N ILE A 151 11.77 -17.58 4.09
CA ILE A 151 11.78 -16.29 4.77
C ILE A 151 11.71 -15.16 3.75
N SER A 152 11.11 -14.04 4.14
CA SER A 152 11.14 -12.81 3.38
C SER A 152 10.88 -11.63 4.32
N ARG A 153 11.44 -10.48 4.01
CA ARG A 153 11.27 -9.27 4.79
C ARG A 153 9.84 -8.77 4.77
N GLU A 154 9.19 -8.80 3.61
CA GLU A 154 7.80 -8.37 3.44
C GLU A 154 6.83 -9.23 4.26
N LEU A 155 7.16 -10.51 4.46
CA LEU A 155 6.37 -11.44 5.27
C LEU A 155 6.68 -11.35 6.77
N ALA A 156 7.71 -10.63 7.19
CA ALA A 156 8.10 -10.46 8.59
C ALA A 156 7.19 -9.46 9.30
N ILE A 157 5.98 -9.91 9.65
CA ILE A 157 4.91 -9.08 10.22
C ILE A 157 4.90 -9.23 11.75
N PRO A 158 5.57 -8.32 12.51
CA PRO A 158 5.85 -8.53 13.94
C PRO A 158 4.62 -8.47 14.85
N TYR A 159 3.52 -7.85 14.42
CA TYR A 159 2.30 -7.76 15.21
C TYR A 159 1.42 -9.02 15.19
N HIS A 160 1.76 -10.02 14.35
CA HIS A 160 1.16 -11.35 14.38
C HIS A 160 2.10 -12.33 15.09
N LEU A 161 2.22 -12.24 16.40
CA LEU A 161 3.22 -12.98 17.19
C LEU A 161 3.24 -14.49 16.92
N GLY A 162 2.07 -15.11 16.80
CA GLY A 162 1.96 -16.54 16.51
C GLY A 162 2.57 -16.96 15.16
N TYR A 163 2.60 -16.04 14.20
CA TYR A 163 3.26 -16.21 12.91
C TYR A 163 4.71 -15.72 12.93
N TYR A 164 4.94 -14.56 13.54
CA TYR A 164 6.23 -13.89 13.52
C TYR A 164 7.32 -14.66 14.28
N LEU A 165 6.99 -15.26 15.44
CA LEU A 165 8.01 -15.98 16.21
C LEU A 165 8.62 -17.17 15.45
N PRO A 166 7.82 -18.06 14.82
CA PRO A 166 8.37 -19.11 13.96
C PRO A 166 9.15 -18.56 12.75
N LEU A 167 8.71 -17.43 12.16
CA LEU A 167 9.43 -16.80 11.06
C LEU A 167 10.78 -16.25 11.52
N ARG A 168 10.81 -15.57 12.66
CA ARG A 168 12.04 -15.06 13.28
C ARG A 168 13.06 -16.18 13.52
N ASP A 169 12.61 -17.31 14.05
CA ASP A 169 13.48 -18.46 14.29
C ASP A 169 14.07 -19.02 12.98
N ARG A 170 13.30 -19.00 11.89
CA ARG A 170 13.80 -19.36 10.55
C ARG A 170 14.81 -18.35 10.04
N VAL A 171 14.62 -17.04 10.29
CA VAL A 171 15.59 -16.02 9.90
C VAL A 171 16.90 -16.20 10.64
N PHE A 172 16.88 -16.41 11.96
CA PHE A 172 18.09 -16.72 12.73
C PHE A 172 18.80 -17.96 12.20
N ALA A 173 18.07 -19.06 11.97
CA ALA A 173 18.64 -20.29 11.45
C ALA A 173 19.24 -20.07 10.05
N THR A 174 18.61 -19.24 9.20
CA THR A 174 19.14 -18.91 7.87
C THR A 174 20.43 -18.11 7.94
N ILE A 175 20.48 -17.09 8.82
CA ILE A 175 21.70 -16.29 9.03
C ILE A 175 22.82 -17.19 9.54
N GLN A 176 22.56 -18.01 10.56
CA GLN A 176 23.54 -18.94 11.11
C GLN A 176 24.08 -19.90 10.05
N ALA A 177 23.19 -20.53 9.28
CA ALA A 177 23.60 -21.48 8.25
C ALA A 177 24.35 -20.79 7.09
N GLN A 178 23.93 -19.60 6.64
CA GLN A 178 24.60 -18.88 5.53
C GLN A 178 26.02 -18.46 5.87
N TYR A 179 26.27 -18.10 7.13
CA TYR A 179 27.59 -17.59 7.57
C TYR A 179 28.38 -18.62 8.40
N SER A 180 27.89 -19.86 8.49
CA SER A 180 28.62 -20.93 9.13
C SER A 180 29.87 -21.35 8.32
N SER A 181 30.95 -21.64 9.01
CA SER A 181 32.14 -22.27 8.44
C SER A 181 32.07 -23.80 8.41
N ASP A 182 31.05 -24.40 9.07
CA ASP A 182 30.81 -25.83 9.09
C ASP A 182 29.75 -26.24 8.04
N PRO A 183 30.16 -26.98 6.98
CA PRO A 183 29.22 -27.45 5.97
C PRO A 183 28.08 -28.33 6.52
N ARG A 184 28.29 -28.96 7.68
CA ARG A 184 27.28 -29.82 8.31
C ARG A 184 26.07 -28.99 8.80
N GLU A 185 26.32 -27.81 9.35
CA GLU A 185 25.23 -26.90 9.76
C GLU A 185 24.36 -26.48 8.57
N VAL A 186 25.00 -26.23 7.43
CA VAL A 186 24.29 -25.91 6.18
C VAL A 186 23.45 -27.10 5.73
N GLN A 187 24.02 -28.32 5.76
CA GLN A 187 23.31 -29.54 5.36
C GLN A 187 22.11 -29.84 6.29
N GLU A 188 22.28 -29.66 7.59
CA GLU A 188 21.21 -29.82 8.58
C GLU A 188 20.09 -28.82 8.36
N PHE A 189 20.45 -27.57 8.08
CA PHE A 189 19.48 -26.54 7.76
C PHE A 189 18.65 -26.89 6.52
N ILE A 190 19.32 -27.26 5.42
CA ILE A 190 18.67 -27.65 4.16
C ILE A 190 17.72 -28.83 4.41
N THR A 191 18.18 -29.86 5.12
CA THR A 191 17.39 -31.05 5.43
C THR A 191 16.19 -30.72 6.33
N ARG A 192 16.41 -29.89 7.37
CA ARG A 192 15.38 -29.52 8.34
C ARG A 192 14.24 -28.76 7.72
N TYR A 193 14.52 -27.84 6.79
CA TYR A 193 13.52 -26.95 6.20
C TYR A 193 13.06 -27.39 4.81
N GLY A 194 13.69 -28.38 4.20
CA GLY A 194 13.38 -28.86 2.86
C GLY A 194 13.70 -27.82 1.78
N VAL A 195 14.84 -27.13 1.91
CA VAL A 195 15.23 -26.08 0.98
C VAL A 195 15.76 -26.68 -0.31
N ASP A 196 15.17 -26.26 -1.45
CA ASP A 196 15.60 -26.70 -2.78
C ASP A 196 16.65 -25.76 -3.38
N PHE A 197 16.48 -24.46 -3.17
CA PHE A 197 17.39 -23.44 -3.70
C PHE A 197 17.75 -22.40 -2.65
N TRP A 198 19.01 -22.01 -2.66
CA TRP A 198 19.53 -20.90 -1.87
C TRP A 198 19.93 -19.76 -2.80
N LEU A 199 19.14 -18.68 -2.81
CA LEU A 199 19.47 -17.49 -3.57
C LEU A 199 20.34 -16.56 -2.73
N VAL A 200 21.58 -16.36 -3.17
CA VAL A 200 22.58 -15.55 -2.46
C VAL A 200 22.90 -14.32 -3.31
N GLU A 201 22.82 -13.13 -2.71
CA GLU A 201 23.18 -11.89 -3.39
C GLU A 201 24.70 -11.82 -3.63
N ARG A 202 25.08 -11.22 -4.75
CA ARG A 202 26.49 -11.00 -5.05
C ARG A 202 27.12 -10.09 -3.98
N GLY A 203 28.17 -10.53 -3.36
CA GLY A 203 28.81 -9.79 -2.26
C GLY A 203 28.24 -10.09 -0.87
N ALA A 204 27.28 -11.02 -0.71
CA ALA A 204 26.66 -11.37 0.56
C ALA A 204 27.65 -11.75 1.68
N PHE A 205 28.86 -12.23 1.33
CA PHE A 205 29.91 -12.61 2.27
C PHE A 205 30.95 -11.51 2.54
N THR A 206 30.70 -10.28 2.09
CA THR A 206 31.56 -9.13 2.40
C THR A 206 31.13 -8.45 3.70
N VAL A 207 32.11 -7.93 4.43
CA VAL A 207 31.86 -7.15 5.67
C VAL A 207 30.98 -5.93 5.37
N GLU A 208 31.20 -5.29 4.22
CA GLU A 208 30.41 -4.14 3.79
C GLU A 208 28.93 -4.49 3.61
N TYR A 209 28.63 -5.61 2.95
CA TYR A 209 27.26 -6.09 2.79
C TYR A 209 26.57 -6.32 4.13
N ILE A 210 27.23 -7.04 5.05
CA ILE A 210 26.70 -7.37 6.37
C ILE A 210 26.42 -6.09 7.16
N ASN A 211 27.36 -5.14 7.16
CA ASN A 211 27.20 -3.88 7.89
C ASN A 211 26.10 -2.98 7.32
N ASN A 212 25.80 -3.08 6.04
CA ASN A 212 24.77 -2.28 5.37
C ASN A 212 23.41 -2.97 5.31
N HIS A 213 23.33 -4.26 5.67
CA HIS A 213 22.11 -5.03 5.58
C HIS A 213 21.24 -4.87 6.83
N ARG A 214 20.49 -3.75 6.90
CA ARG A 214 19.69 -3.35 8.06
C ARG A 214 18.80 -4.47 8.60
N TRP A 215 18.14 -5.23 7.73
CA TRP A 215 17.23 -6.28 8.16
C TRP A 215 17.93 -7.41 8.93
N MET A 216 19.13 -7.81 8.49
CA MET A 216 19.91 -8.80 9.24
C MET A 216 20.39 -8.27 10.60
N GLN A 217 20.61 -6.97 10.71
CA GLN A 217 21.05 -6.33 11.98
C GLN A 217 19.92 -6.25 13.03
N GLU A 218 18.68 -6.46 12.63
CA GLU A 218 17.54 -6.53 13.54
C GLU A 218 17.44 -7.89 14.25
N PHE A 219 18.23 -8.88 13.80
CA PHE A 219 18.33 -10.24 14.32
C PHE A 219 19.72 -10.52 14.87
#